data_d0a53ae26f72dcc5cf1d5e0c6742f9fa
#
_entry.id   d0a53ae26f72dcc5cf1d5e0c6742f9fa
#
_cell.length_a   1.000
_cell.length_b   1.000
_cell.length_c   1.000
_cell.angle_alpha   90.00
_cell.angle_beta   90.00
_cell.angle_gamma   90.00
#
_symmetry.space_group_name_H-M   'P 1'
#
loop_
_entity.id
_entity.type
_entity.pdbx_description
1 polymer ?
#
loop_
_entity_poly.entity_id
_entity_poly.type
_entity_poly.pdbx_seq_one_letter_code
_entity_poly.pdbx_strand_id
1 'polypeptide(L)'
;LGIAREAAATFRKPFVPPVVKETGNDEKVAEYVEVKIKDADLCSRYVARVVKNVKIGPSPLWMQRRLSACGIRPINNIVDITNYVMEEFAQPMHAFDLDLIAGNKIIVERANDGDEFVTLDGQVRKLDSSMLMICDAEKPVAIAGIMGGENSKITDDVKTLLLEAACFDGTNIRLSSKKLGLRTDASSKFEKGLDPNTAMAAINRACQLIEQ
;
A
#
# COMPACT_ATOMS: atom_id res chain seq x y z
N LEU A 1 -7.45 10.45 -10.69
CA LEU A 1 -7.93 11.80 -10.28
C LEU A 1 -7.08 12.92 -10.86
N GLY A 2 -5.74 12.80 -10.89
CA GLY A 2 -4.84 13.84 -11.37
C GLY A 2 -5.15 14.28 -12.80
N ILE A 3 -5.22 13.31 -13.73
CA ILE A 3 -5.54 13.59 -15.15
C ILE A 3 -6.92 14.26 -15.29
N ALA A 4 -7.91 13.82 -14.52
CA ALA A 4 -9.25 14.42 -14.56
C ALA A 4 -9.24 15.88 -14.08
N ARG A 5 -8.42 16.20 -13.07
CA ARG A 5 -8.24 17.58 -12.56
C ARG A 5 -7.57 18.45 -13.60
N GLU A 6 -6.50 17.97 -14.25
CA GLU A 6 -5.81 18.69 -15.32
C GLU A 6 -6.73 18.92 -16.55
N ALA A 7 -7.49 17.89 -16.94
CA ALA A 7 -8.46 18.02 -18.03
C ALA A 7 -9.56 19.04 -17.67
N ALA A 8 -10.09 18.99 -16.46
CA ALA A 8 -11.09 19.95 -16.00
C ALA A 8 -10.56 21.40 -16.05
N ALA A 9 -9.34 21.63 -15.60
CA ALA A 9 -8.69 22.95 -15.66
C ALA A 9 -8.47 23.39 -17.12
N THR A 10 -7.91 22.54 -17.96
CA THR A 10 -7.62 22.81 -19.38
C THR A 10 -8.89 23.17 -20.16
N PHE A 11 -9.94 22.40 -19.96
CA PHE A 11 -11.22 22.59 -20.68
C PHE A 11 -12.20 23.52 -19.95
N ARG A 12 -11.77 24.15 -18.83
CA ARG A 12 -12.60 25.04 -18.00
C ARG A 12 -13.93 24.39 -17.59
N LYS A 13 -13.89 23.13 -17.21
CA LYS A 13 -15.03 22.35 -16.73
C LYS A 13 -14.91 22.12 -15.22
N PRO A 14 -16.02 21.96 -14.50
CA PRO A 14 -15.96 21.61 -13.08
C PRO A 14 -15.27 20.24 -12.89
N PHE A 15 -14.39 20.15 -11.91
CA PHE A 15 -13.82 18.89 -11.45
C PHE A 15 -14.73 18.30 -10.37
N VAL A 16 -15.24 17.09 -10.62
CA VAL A 16 -16.11 16.37 -9.67
C VAL A 16 -15.36 15.12 -9.23
N PRO A 17 -14.71 15.13 -8.04
CA PRO A 17 -14.04 13.94 -7.50
C PRO A 17 -15.07 12.88 -7.11
N PRO A 18 -14.69 11.60 -7.05
CA PRO A 18 -15.56 10.56 -6.53
C PRO A 18 -15.90 10.84 -5.06
N VAL A 19 -17.15 10.62 -4.71
CA VAL A 19 -17.57 10.69 -3.30
C VAL A 19 -17.15 9.38 -2.63
N VAL A 20 -16.17 9.47 -1.75
CA VAL A 20 -15.73 8.35 -0.93
C VAL A 20 -16.51 8.43 0.39
N LYS A 21 -17.37 7.45 0.62
CA LYS A 21 -18.06 7.32 1.90
C LYS A 21 -17.14 6.60 2.88
N GLU A 22 -17.06 7.12 4.09
CA GLU A 22 -16.43 6.37 5.17
C GLU A 22 -17.33 5.17 5.49
N THR A 23 -16.69 4.02 5.55
CA THR A 23 -17.29 2.74 5.89
C THR A 23 -16.68 2.24 7.18
N GLY A 24 -17.31 1.27 7.81
CA GLY A 24 -16.79 0.67 9.04
C GLY A 24 -17.80 0.72 10.19
N ASN A 25 -17.31 0.37 11.35
CA ASN A 25 -18.03 0.36 12.61
C ASN A 25 -17.33 1.24 13.66
N ASP A 26 -17.80 1.21 14.90
CA ASP A 26 -17.26 2.02 16.00
C ASP A 26 -15.97 1.43 16.61
N GLU A 27 -15.47 0.29 16.13
CA GLU A 27 -14.24 -0.32 16.61
C GLU A 27 -13.00 0.49 16.19
N LYS A 28 -12.07 0.65 17.11
CA LYS A 28 -10.86 1.44 16.84
C LYS A 28 -9.73 0.56 16.33
N VAL A 29 -9.05 0.97 15.27
CA VAL A 29 -7.88 0.27 14.71
C VAL A 29 -6.80 0.05 15.77
N ALA A 30 -6.64 0.97 16.72
CA ALA A 30 -5.67 0.87 17.83
C ALA A 30 -5.93 -0.34 18.77
N GLU A 31 -7.10 -0.96 18.74
CA GLU A 31 -7.41 -2.19 19.48
C GLU A 31 -6.85 -3.43 18.78
N TYR A 32 -6.50 -3.32 17.50
CA TYR A 32 -6.03 -4.40 16.64
C TYR A 32 -4.55 -4.30 16.28
N VAL A 33 -4.04 -3.08 16.10
CA VAL A 33 -2.66 -2.87 15.68
C VAL A 33 -2.13 -1.53 16.20
N GLU A 34 -0.89 -1.56 16.70
CA GLU A 34 -0.12 -0.36 17.01
C GLU A 34 0.76 0.01 15.81
N VAL A 35 0.73 1.28 15.40
CA VAL A 35 1.61 1.79 14.34
C VAL A 35 2.62 2.77 14.93
N LYS A 36 3.90 2.53 14.70
CA LYS A 36 5.00 3.38 15.15
C LYS A 36 5.92 3.76 13.99
N ILE A 37 6.07 5.04 13.74
CA ILE A 37 7.05 5.57 12.80
C ILE A 37 8.28 5.97 13.61
N LYS A 38 9.41 5.24 13.45
CA LYS A 38 10.69 5.58 14.09
C LYS A 38 11.47 6.59 13.25
N ASP A 39 11.46 6.41 11.92
CA ASP A 39 12.20 7.25 10.97
C ASP A 39 11.24 8.20 10.24
N ALA A 40 10.79 9.22 10.96
CA ALA A 40 9.80 10.19 10.46
C ALA A 40 10.32 11.09 9.33
N ASP A 41 11.63 11.18 9.14
CA ASP A 41 12.26 11.87 8.00
C ASP A 41 12.02 11.12 6.68
N LEU A 42 11.84 9.80 6.72
CA LEU A 42 11.58 8.97 5.55
C LEU A 42 10.12 8.54 5.37
N CYS A 43 9.30 8.68 6.43
CA CYS A 43 7.87 8.40 6.37
C CYS A 43 7.08 9.53 7.04
N SER A 44 6.53 10.42 6.23
CA SER A 44 5.77 11.58 6.71
C SER A 44 4.35 11.24 7.14
N ARG A 45 3.79 10.13 6.66
CA ARG A 45 2.46 9.63 7.02
C ARG A 45 2.34 8.12 6.79
N TYR A 46 1.69 7.47 7.73
CA TYR A 46 1.28 6.07 7.62
C TYR A 46 -0.17 5.94 8.10
N VAL A 47 -1.04 5.43 7.24
CA VAL A 47 -2.46 5.21 7.54
C VAL A 47 -2.72 3.72 7.47
N ALA A 48 -3.38 3.18 8.48
CA ALA A 48 -3.77 1.79 8.56
C ALA A 48 -5.29 1.64 8.76
N ARG A 49 -5.86 0.64 8.12
CA ARG A 49 -7.25 0.20 8.33
C ARG A 49 -7.30 -1.32 8.49
N VAL A 50 -8.10 -1.80 9.41
CA VAL A 50 -8.37 -3.23 9.60
C VAL A 50 -9.69 -3.57 8.93
N VAL A 51 -9.68 -4.62 8.09
CA VAL A 51 -10.89 -5.15 7.44
C VAL A 51 -11.06 -6.61 7.84
N LYS A 52 -12.18 -6.94 8.45
CA LYS A 52 -12.50 -8.27 8.97
C LYS A 52 -13.44 -9.05 8.05
N ASN A 53 -13.46 -10.37 8.23
CA ASN A 53 -14.34 -11.28 7.50
C ASN A 53 -14.13 -11.24 5.97
N VAL A 54 -12.88 -11.04 5.56
CA VAL A 54 -12.52 -10.99 4.14
C VAL A 54 -12.65 -12.37 3.51
N LYS A 55 -13.08 -12.39 2.26
CA LYS A 55 -13.11 -13.59 1.43
C LYS A 55 -12.38 -13.30 0.13
N ILE A 56 -11.29 -14.04 -0.10
CA ILE A 56 -10.54 -13.92 -1.34
C ILE A 56 -11.32 -14.55 -2.49
N GLY A 57 -11.34 -13.87 -3.62
CA GLY A 57 -12.02 -14.30 -4.83
C GLY A 57 -11.67 -13.42 -6.02
N PRO A 58 -12.24 -13.71 -7.21
CA PRO A 58 -12.03 -12.84 -8.36
C PRO A 58 -12.68 -11.48 -8.14
N SER A 59 -12.03 -10.43 -8.60
CA SER A 59 -12.60 -9.08 -8.62
C SER A 59 -13.74 -8.98 -9.64
N PRO A 60 -14.65 -8.01 -9.51
CA PRO A 60 -15.72 -7.77 -10.46
C PRO A 60 -15.19 -7.52 -11.89
N LEU A 61 -15.89 -7.99 -12.92
CA LEU A 61 -15.46 -7.88 -14.32
C LEU A 61 -15.19 -6.42 -14.76
N TRP A 62 -15.92 -5.46 -14.23
CA TRP A 62 -15.69 -4.05 -14.57
C TRP A 62 -14.32 -3.57 -14.08
N MET A 63 -13.88 -4.03 -12.89
CA MET A 63 -12.57 -3.71 -12.34
C MET A 63 -11.45 -4.40 -13.12
N GLN A 64 -11.61 -5.69 -13.41
CA GLN A 64 -10.65 -6.45 -14.22
C GLN A 64 -10.41 -5.79 -15.57
N ARG A 65 -11.49 -5.37 -16.26
CA ARG A 65 -11.40 -4.69 -17.56
C ARG A 65 -10.65 -3.37 -17.48
N ARG A 66 -10.89 -2.56 -16.44
CA ARG A 66 -10.19 -1.29 -16.23
C ARG A 66 -8.72 -1.49 -15.92
N LEU A 67 -8.38 -2.42 -15.04
CA LEU A 67 -6.99 -2.77 -14.72
C LEU A 67 -6.25 -3.26 -15.97
N SER A 68 -6.86 -4.17 -16.73
CA SER A 68 -6.28 -4.66 -17.99
C SER A 68 -6.06 -3.54 -19.01
N ALA A 69 -6.95 -2.57 -19.10
CA ALA A 69 -6.80 -1.40 -19.96
C ALA A 69 -5.64 -0.48 -19.52
N CYS A 70 -5.26 -0.50 -18.23
CA CYS A 70 -4.08 0.17 -17.69
C CYS A 70 -2.80 -0.69 -17.76
N GLY A 71 -2.86 -1.90 -18.34
CA GLY A 71 -1.73 -2.82 -18.42
C GLY A 71 -1.50 -3.65 -17.15
N ILE A 72 -2.40 -3.59 -16.19
CA ILE A 72 -2.30 -4.33 -14.93
C ILE A 72 -3.08 -5.64 -15.04
N ARG A 73 -2.40 -6.76 -14.77
CA ARG A 73 -3.03 -8.09 -14.77
C ARG A 73 -3.85 -8.29 -13.49
N PRO A 74 -5.16 -8.59 -13.58
CA PRO A 74 -5.96 -8.95 -12.43
C PRO A 74 -5.46 -10.24 -11.75
N ILE A 75 -5.51 -10.28 -10.42
CA ILE A 75 -5.04 -11.39 -9.60
C ILE A 75 -6.18 -11.91 -8.71
N ASN A 76 -6.61 -11.12 -7.73
CA ASN A 76 -7.74 -11.37 -6.86
C ASN A 76 -8.37 -10.04 -6.40
N ASN A 77 -9.52 -10.11 -5.76
CA ASN A 77 -10.27 -8.91 -5.37
C ASN A 77 -9.46 -7.93 -4.51
N ILE A 78 -8.65 -8.38 -3.58
CA ILE A 78 -7.89 -7.49 -2.68
C ILE A 78 -6.74 -6.82 -3.42
N VAL A 79 -5.93 -7.59 -4.14
CA VAL A 79 -4.82 -7.05 -4.94
C VAL A 79 -5.34 -6.13 -6.04
N ASP A 80 -6.44 -6.49 -6.67
CA ASP A 80 -7.04 -5.70 -7.73
C ASP A 80 -7.64 -4.39 -7.21
N ILE A 81 -8.23 -4.40 -6.01
CA ILE A 81 -8.71 -3.17 -5.35
C ILE A 81 -7.54 -2.24 -5.01
N THR A 82 -6.45 -2.75 -4.45
CA THR A 82 -5.28 -1.91 -4.15
C THR A 82 -4.68 -1.31 -5.42
N ASN A 83 -4.57 -2.10 -6.49
CA ASN A 83 -4.11 -1.62 -7.80
C ASN A 83 -5.09 -0.63 -8.42
N TYR A 84 -6.40 -0.87 -8.32
CA TYR A 84 -7.41 0.03 -8.84
C TYR A 84 -7.36 1.40 -8.12
N VAL A 85 -7.25 1.41 -6.80
CA VAL A 85 -7.12 2.65 -6.02
C VAL A 85 -5.80 3.35 -6.33
N MET A 86 -4.72 2.60 -6.52
CA MET A 86 -3.44 3.17 -6.96
C MET A 86 -3.57 3.91 -8.29
N GLU A 87 -4.29 3.38 -9.27
CA GLU A 87 -4.54 4.07 -10.55
C GLU A 87 -5.55 5.23 -10.41
N GLU A 88 -6.57 5.09 -9.57
CA GLU A 88 -7.59 6.13 -9.37
C GLU A 88 -7.04 7.34 -8.59
N PHE A 89 -6.27 7.12 -7.52
CA PHE A 89 -5.76 8.14 -6.58
C PHE A 89 -4.27 8.45 -6.72
N ALA A 90 -3.53 7.68 -7.52
CA ALA A 90 -2.07 7.70 -7.58
C ALA A 90 -1.40 7.34 -6.23
N GLN A 91 -2.12 6.67 -5.32
CA GLN A 91 -1.68 6.26 -4.00
C GLN A 91 -1.46 4.74 -3.97
N PRO A 92 -0.20 4.27 -3.99
CA PRO A 92 0.06 2.85 -3.79
C PRO A 92 -0.38 2.41 -2.41
N MET A 93 -0.90 1.20 -2.33
CA MET A 93 -1.38 0.60 -1.10
C MET A 93 -0.80 -0.81 -0.95
N HIS A 94 -0.69 -1.26 0.28
CA HIS A 94 -0.37 -2.65 0.60
C HIS A 94 -1.45 -3.24 1.52
N ALA A 95 -1.57 -4.56 1.46
CA ALA A 95 -2.45 -5.31 2.34
C ALA A 95 -1.65 -6.46 2.96
N PHE A 96 -1.67 -6.52 4.28
CA PHE A 96 -1.08 -7.61 5.05
C PHE A 96 -2.17 -8.52 5.59
N ASP A 97 -1.86 -9.80 5.74
CA ASP A 97 -2.61 -10.67 6.63
C ASP A 97 -2.27 -10.29 8.08
N LEU A 98 -3.26 -9.76 8.81
CA LEU A 98 -3.02 -9.29 10.18
C LEU A 98 -2.60 -10.42 11.14
N ASP A 99 -3.04 -11.65 10.88
CA ASP A 99 -2.67 -12.81 11.70
C ASP A 99 -1.18 -13.20 11.53
N LEU A 100 -0.52 -12.74 10.46
CA LEU A 100 0.91 -12.93 10.22
C LEU A 100 1.79 -11.79 10.76
N ILE A 101 1.19 -10.72 11.30
CA ILE A 101 1.90 -9.56 11.86
C ILE A 101 2.17 -9.81 13.35
N ALA A 102 3.43 -10.13 13.67
CA ALA A 102 3.83 -10.44 15.04
C ALA A 102 3.60 -9.26 16.00
N GLY A 103 3.03 -9.58 17.16
CA GLY A 103 2.76 -8.61 18.22
C GLY A 103 1.73 -7.55 17.85
N ASN A 104 0.97 -7.73 16.76
CA ASN A 104 0.00 -6.76 16.25
C ASN A 104 0.61 -5.34 16.16
N LYS A 105 1.80 -5.24 15.58
CA LYS A 105 2.55 -4.01 15.54
C LYS A 105 3.16 -3.78 14.16
N ILE A 106 3.07 -2.55 13.70
CA ILE A 106 3.79 -2.06 12.53
C ILE A 106 4.81 -1.01 12.98
N ILE A 107 6.05 -1.22 12.59
CA ILE A 107 7.17 -0.32 12.87
C ILE A 107 7.78 0.09 11.55
N VAL A 108 7.81 1.40 11.29
CA VAL A 108 8.46 1.96 10.10
C VAL A 108 9.84 2.44 10.53
N GLU A 109 10.88 1.75 10.06
CA GLU A 109 12.26 2.01 10.47
C GLU A 109 13.26 1.63 9.38
N ARG A 110 14.50 2.13 9.50
CA ARG A 110 15.59 1.76 8.59
C ARG A 110 16.00 0.30 8.79
N ALA A 111 16.45 -0.34 7.71
CA ALA A 111 17.10 -1.63 7.76
C ALA A 111 18.47 -1.54 8.47
N ASN A 112 19.04 -2.69 8.84
CA ASN A 112 20.44 -2.77 9.24
C ASN A 112 21.32 -3.14 8.04
N ASP A 113 22.59 -2.72 8.10
CA ASP A 113 23.55 -3.04 7.05
C ASP A 113 23.81 -4.55 6.98
N GLY A 114 23.57 -5.11 5.81
CA GLY A 114 23.84 -6.52 5.54
C GLY A 114 22.68 -7.47 5.84
N ASP A 115 21.56 -6.98 6.36
CA ASP A 115 20.34 -7.80 6.50
C ASP A 115 19.90 -8.35 5.15
N GLU A 116 19.34 -9.55 5.16
CA GLU A 116 18.75 -10.19 4.00
C GLU A 116 17.23 -10.26 4.16
N PHE A 117 16.50 -9.97 3.06
CA PHE A 117 15.06 -9.98 3.04
C PHE A 117 14.53 -10.65 1.77
N VAL A 118 13.59 -11.57 1.91
CA VAL A 118 12.95 -12.26 0.79
C VAL A 118 11.70 -11.50 0.38
N THR A 119 11.72 -10.95 -0.83
CA THR A 119 10.59 -10.21 -1.41
C THR A 119 9.54 -11.15 -2.02
N LEU A 120 8.33 -10.63 -2.30
CA LEU A 120 7.19 -11.39 -2.88
C LEU A 120 7.51 -12.11 -4.21
N ASP A 121 8.55 -11.68 -4.93
CA ASP A 121 9.05 -12.34 -6.14
C ASP A 121 9.99 -13.52 -5.85
N GLY A 122 10.16 -13.89 -4.56
CA GLY A 122 11.01 -14.98 -4.11
C GLY A 122 12.51 -14.68 -4.14
N GLN A 123 12.91 -13.44 -4.42
CA GLN A 123 14.32 -13.05 -4.48
C GLN A 123 14.84 -12.59 -3.12
N VAL A 124 16.05 -13.04 -2.78
CA VAL A 124 16.78 -12.54 -1.60
C VAL A 124 17.39 -11.19 -1.93
N ARG A 125 17.08 -10.18 -1.14
CA ARG A 125 17.58 -8.81 -1.28
C ARG A 125 18.49 -8.48 -0.11
N LYS A 126 19.69 -8.00 -0.41
CA LYS A 126 20.61 -7.49 0.59
C LYS A 126 20.28 -6.04 0.90
N LEU A 127 20.05 -5.76 2.17
CA LEU A 127 19.63 -4.44 2.67
C LEU A 127 20.82 -3.65 3.21
N ASP A 128 20.63 -2.34 3.31
CA ASP A 128 21.52 -1.43 4.02
C ASP A 128 20.72 -0.37 4.79
N SER A 129 21.39 0.32 5.70
CA SER A 129 20.80 1.32 6.62
C SER A 129 20.21 2.56 5.94
N SER A 130 20.40 2.72 4.63
CA SER A 130 19.74 3.78 3.86
C SER A 130 18.32 3.40 3.42
N MET A 131 17.92 2.12 3.53
CA MET A 131 16.64 1.60 3.07
C MET A 131 15.61 1.62 4.18
N LEU A 132 14.38 1.99 3.86
CA LEU A 132 13.26 2.01 4.80
C LEU A 132 12.48 0.71 4.73
N MET A 133 12.16 0.16 5.89
CA MET A 133 11.42 -1.09 6.05
C MET A 133 10.10 -0.86 6.78
N ILE A 134 9.14 -1.72 6.50
CA ILE A 134 8.00 -1.98 7.35
C ILE A 134 8.31 -3.26 8.12
N CYS A 135 8.33 -3.17 9.45
CA CYS A 135 8.59 -4.28 10.34
C CYS A 135 7.36 -4.57 11.22
N ASP A 136 7.23 -5.80 11.65
CA ASP A 136 6.36 -6.14 12.78
C ASP A 136 7.15 -6.07 14.11
N ALA A 137 6.68 -6.72 15.17
CA ALA A 137 7.40 -6.72 16.46
C ALA A 137 8.69 -7.57 16.43
N GLU A 138 8.88 -8.44 15.46
CA GLU A 138 9.95 -9.44 15.43
C GLU A 138 10.83 -9.36 14.17
N LYS A 139 10.26 -8.96 13.02
CA LYS A 139 10.93 -9.08 11.72
C LYS A 139 10.47 -8.04 10.71
N PRO A 140 11.26 -7.76 9.66
CA PRO A 140 10.80 -7.00 8.51
C PRO A 140 9.73 -7.78 7.73
N VAL A 141 8.68 -7.07 7.25
CA VAL A 141 7.55 -7.60 6.49
C VAL A 141 7.39 -6.96 5.11
N ALA A 142 8.01 -5.80 4.88
CA ALA A 142 8.05 -5.18 3.55
C ALA A 142 9.23 -4.21 3.41
N ILE A 143 9.71 -4.01 2.18
CA ILE A 143 10.54 -2.87 1.81
C ILE A 143 9.60 -1.71 1.50
N ALA A 144 9.63 -0.66 2.33
CA ALA A 144 8.69 0.45 2.27
C ALA A 144 8.58 1.05 0.87
N GLY A 145 7.36 1.12 0.33
CA GLY A 145 7.05 1.71 -0.97
C GLY A 145 7.64 0.99 -2.19
N ILE A 146 8.26 -0.18 -2.02
CA ILE A 146 8.88 -0.95 -3.11
C ILE A 146 8.18 -2.30 -3.27
N MET A 147 8.30 -3.20 -2.28
CA MET A 147 7.71 -4.55 -2.38
C MET A 147 7.52 -5.20 -1.00
N GLY A 148 6.41 -5.90 -0.84
CA GLY A 148 6.14 -6.72 0.33
C GLY A 148 7.06 -7.93 0.47
N GLY A 149 7.07 -8.54 1.65
CA GLY A 149 7.81 -9.76 1.95
C GLY A 149 7.01 -11.03 1.65
N GLU A 150 7.73 -12.09 1.29
CA GLU A 150 7.12 -13.42 1.14
C GLU A 150 6.48 -13.89 2.47
N ASN A 151 7.04 -13.47 3.61
CA ASN A 151 6.61 -13.81 4.96
C ASN A 151 5.32 -13.13 5.44
N SER A 152 4.79 -12.18 4.67
CA SER A 152 3.55 -11.42 4.98
C SER A 152 2.53 -11.49 3.83
N LYS A 153 2.73 -12.41 2.90
CA LYS A 153 1.90 -12.61 1.72
C LYS A 153 0.48 -13.00 2.09
N ILE A 154 -0.49 -12.34 1.46
CA ILE A 154 -1.90 -12.72 1.56
C ILE A 154 -2.13 -14.07 0.88
N THR A 155 -2.75 -14.99 1.61
CA THR A 155 -3.20 -16.29 1.13
C THR A 155 -4.72 -16.33 0.98
N ASP A 156 -5.24 -17.41 0.38
CA ASP A 156 -6.70 -17.56 0.19
C ASP A 156 -7.46 -17.76 1.52
N ASP A 157 -6.76 -18.08 2.61
CA ASP A 157 -7.33 -18.33 3.93
C ASP A 157 -7.41 -17.08 4.82
N VAL A 158 -6.90 -15.93 4.35
CA VAL A 158 -6.90 -14.68 5.11
C VAL A 158 -8.32 -14.31 5.55
N LYS A 159 -8.46 -13.89 6.81
CA LYS A 159 -9.74 -13.44 7.40
C LYS A 159 -9.73 -11.97 7.77
N THR A 160 -8.57 -11.48 8.19
CA THR A 160 -8.42 -10.11 8.67
C THR A 160 -7.26 -9.45 7.94
N LEU A 161 -7.53 -8.38 7.24
CA LEU A 161 -6.53 -7.59 6.53
C LEU A 161 -6.15 -6.35 7.32
N LEU A 162 -4.87 -6.03 7.28
CA LEU A 162 -4.35 -4.71 7.58
C LEU A 162 -4.02 -4.01 6.26
N LEU A 163 -4.82 -3.00 5.90
CA LEU A 163 -4.54 -2.14 4.75
C LEU A 163 -3.58 -1.03 5.15
N GLU A 164 -2.64 -0.73 4.27
CA GLU A 164 -1.66 0.34 4.38
C GLU A 164 -1.85 1.36 3.27
N ALA A 165 -1.81 2.65 3.61
CA ALA A 165 -1.56 3.74 2.69
C ALA A 165 -0.60 4.73 3.35
N ALA A 166 0.58 4.92 2.76
CA ALA A 166 1.64 5.71 3.37
C ALA A 166 2.20 6.77 2.42
N CYS A 167 2.97 7.70 2.98
CA CYS A 167 3.74 8.67 2.23
C CYS A 167 5.20 8.58 2.66
N PHE A 168 6.02 8.02 1.77
CA PHE A 168 7.45 7.84 1.96
C PHE A 168 8.25 8.91 1.22
N ASP A 169 9.49 9.18 1.67
CA ASP A 169 10.40 10.07 0.96
C ASP A 169 10.74 9.54 -0.44
N GLY A 170 10.37 10.28 -1.47
CA GLY A 170 10.50 9.83 -2.86
C GLY A 170 11.95 9.67 -3.29
N THR A 171 12.88 10.45 -2.73
CA THR A 171 14.31 10.32 -3.01
C THR A 171 14.85 9.02 -2.44
N ASN A 172 14.47 8.69 -1.20
CA ASN A 172 14.84 7.44 -0.55
C ASN A 172 14.33 6.24 -1.34
N ILE A 173 13.02 6.23 -1.71
CA ILE A 173 12.45 5.12 -2.50
C ILE A 173 13.17 4.96 -3.84
N ARG A 174 13.45 6.06 -4.56
CA ARG A 174 14.19 6.00 -5.83
C ARG A 174 15.58 5.40 -5.68
N LEU A 175 16.33 5.82 -4.66
CA LEU A 175 17.69 5.34 -4.43
C LEU A 175 17.72 3.87 -3.99
N SER A 176 16.82 3.48 -3.08
CA SER A 176 16.66 2.10 -2.60
C SER A 176 16.25 1.16 -3.74
N SER A 177 15.23 1.55 -4.54
CA SER A 177 14.78 0.80 -5.72
C SER A 177 15.93 0.59 -6.72
N LYS A 178 16.73 1.62 -6.98
CA LYS A 178 17.90 1.53 -7.87
C LYS A 178 18.98 0.60 -7.31
N LYS A 179 19.32 0.70 -6.02
CA LYS A 179 20.32 -0.17 -5.38
C LYS A 179 19.91 -1.64 -5.44
N LEU A 180 18.63 -1.93 -5.18
CA LEU A 180 18.08 -3.27 -5.20
C LEU A 180 17.85 -3.82 -6.62
N GLY A 181 17.97 -2.99 -7.67
CA GLY A 181 17.59 -3.35 -9.03
C GLY A 181 16.11 -3.73 -9.15
N LEU A 182 15.26 -3.17 -8.27
CA LEU A 182 13.85 -3.54 -8.11
C LEU A 182 12.96 -2.33 -8.34
N ARG A 183 12.46 -2.17 -9.56
CA ARG A 183 11.51 -1.13 -9.92
C ARG A 183 10.11 -1.71 -10.03
N THR A 184 9.18 -1.17 -9.26
CA THR A 184 7.76 -1.57 -9.22
C THR A 184 6.86 -0.39 -9.58
N ASP A 185 5.57 -0.66 -9.84
CA ASP A 185 4.59 0.40 -10.06
C ASP A 185 4.47 1.31 -8.83
N ALA A 186 4.50 0.72 -7.63
CA ALA A 186 4.50 1.47 -6.38
C ALA A 186 5.73 2.39 -6.28
N SER A 187 6.94 1.86 -6.43
CA SER A 187 8.18 2.66 -6.35
C SER A 187 8.21 3.78 -7.39
N SER A 188 7.68 3.52 -8.60
CA SER A 188 7.58 4.52 -9.68
C SER A 188 6.64 5.68 -9.35
N LYS A 189 5.63 5.47 -8.48
CA LYS A 189 4.73 6.51 -8.01
C LYS A 189 5.34 7.24 -6.80
N PHE A 190 5.85 6.50 -5.80
CA PHE A 190 6.47 7.10 -4.62
C PHE A 190 7.67 8.00 -4.96
N GLU A 191 8.52 7.62 -5.93
CA GLU A 191 9.68 8.43 -6.35
C GLU A 191 9.32 9.83 -6.87
N LYS A 192 8.06 10.07 -7.24
CA LYS A 192 7.55 11.37 -7.72
C LYS A 192 7.10 12.30 -6.60
N GLY A 193 7.06 11.80 -5.37
CA GLY A 193 6.47 12.48 -4.23
C GLY A 193 4.94 12.38 -4.22
N LEU A 194 4.37 11.90 -3.14
CA LEU A 194 2.93 11.79 -2.96
C LEU A 194 2.43 12.81 -1.93
N ASP A 195 1.20 13.28 -2.12
CA ASP A 195 0.54 14.14 -1.15
C ASP A 195 0.08 13.31 0.07
N PRO A 196 0.58 13.58 1.29
CA PRO A 196 0.16 12.87 2.49
C PRO A 196 -1.35 12.89 2.76
N ASN A 197 -2.06 13.91 2.24
CA ASN A 197 -3.51 14.03 2.41
C ASN A 197 -4.30 13.02 1.57
N THR A 198 -3.72 12.50 0.49
CA THR A 198 -4.38 11.52 -0.37
C THR A 198 -4.52 10.15 0.31
N ALA A 199 -3.61 9.78 1.20
CA ALA A 199 -3.58 8.46 1.83
C ALA A 199 -4.90 8.08 2.52
N MET A 200 -5.54 9.01 3.27
CA MET A 200 -6.81 8.74 3.95
C MET A 200 -7.95 8.53 2.96
N ALA A 201 -8.06 9.36 1.93
CA ALA A 201 -9.11 9.21 0.92
C ALA A 201 -8.95 7.90 0.13
N ALA A 202 -7.72 7.53 -0.20
CA ALA A 202 -7.41 6.31 -0.93
C ALA A 202 -7.76 5.05 -0.11
N ILE A 203 -7.36 4.99 1.17
CA ILE A 203 -7.65 3.82 2.01
C ILE A 203 -9.15 3.69 2.29
N ASN A 204 -9.87 4.78 2.48
CA ASN A 204 -11.32 4.77 2.61
C ASN A 204 -11.98 4.27 1.31
N ARG A 205 -11.45 4.66 0.15
CA ARG A 205 -11.93 4.14 -1.14
C ARG A 205 -11.73 2.63 -1.28
N ALA A 206 -10.58 2.13 -0.83
CA ALA A 206 -10.31 0.69 -0.84
C ALA A 206 -11.31 -0.06 0.07
N CYS A 207 -11.53 0.42 1.30
CA CYS A 207 -12.53 -0.16 2.20
C CYS A 207 -13.94 -0.17 1.57
N GLN A 208 -14.36 0.94 0.98
CA GLN A 208 -15.65 1.04 0.27
C GLN A 208 -15.79 0.01 -0.85
N LEU A 209 -14.69 -0.30 -1.57
CA LEU A 209 -14.71 -1.29 -2.65
C LEU A 209 -14.68 -2.73 -2.14
N ILE A 210 -14.06 -2.98 -0.99
CA ILE A 210 -14.04 -4.31 -0.36
C ILE A 210 -15.43 -4.69 0.18
N GLU A 211 -16.20 -3.72 0.65
CA GLU A 211 -17.55 -3.95 1.19
C GLU A 211 -18.62 -4.18 0.09
N GLN A 212 -18.32 -3.95 -1.17
CA GLN A 212 -19.22 -4.14 -2.32
C GLN A 212 -19.13 -5.55 -2.92
#